data_ba7239f988b034da517e3298f255d8eb
#
_entry.id   ba7239f988b034da517e3298f255d8eb
#
_cell.length_a   1.000
_cell.length_b   1.000
_cell.length_c   1.000
_cell.angle_alpha   90.00
_cell.angle_beta   90.00
_cell.angle_gamma   90.00
#
_symmetry.space_group_name_H-M   'P 1'
#
loop_
_entity.id
_entity.type
_entity.pdbx_description
1 polymer ?
#
loop_
_entity_poly.entity_id
_entity_poly.type
_entity_poly.pdbx_seq_one_letter_code
_entity_poly.pdbx_strand_id
1 'polypeptide(L)'
;MTQGRALRLLMVAVVLFGGVWPLTKHALADGTAMWFGFWRAGLAAVSAALVLALLGRLHLPARRDWPAVLALGLLQIGAFFAFTHAAIALVPAGRTAILGNVTIFWLVPLSVWLLAERVSPTRWLAAAIGLAGVAVMMGPWAIDWAAPGVLRGHLWLLCASLGWSLAIIVLRKRPPGAPLVELLPVAFALGAGLLALVAWIAEPAGGLGRGAWPIALFIGLVAAPIGTWAISEGTRHLNAVVASLGVLLVPVFGVALATLWLGEPLGWDILAGGALIVLSVLLATWR
;
A
#
# COMPACT_ATOMS: atom_id res chain seq x y z
N MET A 1 -5.11 23.18 12.75
CA MET A 1 -5.61 23.20 11.35
C MET A 1 -7.13 23.04 11.40
N THR A 2 -7.90 23.68 10.48
CA THR A 2 -9.36 23.50 10.43
C THR A 2 -9.72 22.13 9.86
N GLN A 3 -10.89 21.58 10.27
CA GLN A 3 -11.37 20.28 9.78
C GLN A 3 -11.48 20.23 8.24
N GLY A 4 -11.93 21.33 7.60
CA GLY A 4 -12.00 21.42 6.15
C GLY A 4 -10.63 21.38 5.44
N ARG A 5 -9.57 21.87 6.09
CA ARG A 5 -8.20 21.76 5.57
C ARG A 5 -7.68 20.32 5.71
N ALA A 6 -7.98 19.66 6.82
CA ALA A 6 -7.62 18.26 7.06
C ALA A 6 -8.28 17.32 6.04
N LEU A 7 -9.58 17.52 5.75
CA LEU A 7 -10.30 16.79 4.71
C LEU A 7 -9.70 16.99 3.32
N ARG A 8 -9.34 18.23 2.96
CA ARG A 8 -8.68 18.50 1.66
C ARG A 8 -7.35 17.75 1.53
N LEU A 9 -6.52 17.74 2.57
CA LEU A 9 -5.28 16.97 2.56
C LEU A 9 -5.54 15.47 2.41
N LEU A 10 -6.54 14.95 3.13
CA LEU A 10 -6.92 13.55 3.00
C LEU A 10 -7.39 13.22 1.56
N MET A 11 -8.16 14.09 0.92
CA MET A 11 -8.57 13.90 -0.48
C MET A 11 -7.38 13.97 -1.45
N VAL A 12 -6.39 14.84 -1.22
CA VAL A 12 -5.13 14.82 -1.99
C VAL A 12 -4.43 13.47 -1.87
N ALA A 13 -4.33 12.92 -0.66
CA ALA A 13 -3.74 11.61 -0.44
C ALA A 13 -4.53 10.49 -1.14
N VAL A 14 -5.87 10.55 -1.11
CA VAL A 14 -6.76 9.61 -1.81
C VAL A 14 -6.49 9.59 -3.31
N VAL A 15 -6.43 10.76 -3.93
CA VAL A 15 -6.17 10.88 -5.38
C VAL A 15 -4.77 10.39 -5.71
N LEU A 16 -3.76 10.79 -4.95
CA LEU A 16 -2.37 10.39 -5.22
C LEU A 16 -2.19 8.88 -5.03
N PHE A 17 -2.60 8.32 -3.90
CA PHE A 17 -2.39 6.89 -3.62
C PHE A 17 -3.34 5.96 -4.38
N GLY A 18 -4.59 6.38 -4.59
CA GLY A 18 -5.52 5.61 -5.42
C GLY A 18 -5.10 5.58 -6.87
N GLY A 19 -4.60 6.71 -7.40
CA GLY A 19 -4.09 6.82 -8.76
C GLY A 19 -2.82 6.01 -9.04
N VAL A 20 -2.04 5.68 -7.99
CA VAL A 20 -0.82 4.87 -8.15
C VAL A 20 -1.10 3.51 -8.80
N TRP A 21 -2.24 2.87 -8.52
CA TRP A 21 -2.55 1.54 -9.01
C TRP A 21 -2.69 1.48 -10.54
N PRO A 22 -3.62 2.23 -11.17
CA PRO A 22 -3.73 2.25 -12.62
C PRO A 22 -2.49 2.85 -13.30
N LEU A 23 -1.83 3.86 -12.70
CA LEU A 23 -0.56 4.39 -13.20
C LEU A 23 0.53 3.31 -13.23
N THR A 24 0.66 2.52 -12.16
CA THR A 24 1.62 1.39 -12.12
C THR A 24 1.30 0.37 -13.20
N LYS A 25 0.02 -0.04 -13.35
CA LYS A 25 -0.40 -0.98 -14.39
C LYS A 25 -0.02 -0.48 -15.78
N HIS A 26 -0.28 0.80 -16.06
CA HIS A 26 0.06 1.43 -17.32
C HIS A 26 1.58 1.48 -17.56
N ALA A 27 2.37 1.84 -16.52
CA ALA A 27 3.83 1.87 -16.63
C ALA A 27 4.45 0.49 -16.92
N LEU A 28 3.85 -0.58 -16.39
CA LEU A 28 4.33 -1.95 -16.62
C LEU A 28 4.05 -2.48 -18.02
N ALA A 29 3.33 -1.74 -18.86
CA ALA A 29 3.27 -2.02 -20.30
C ALA A 29 4.59 -1.68 -21.01
N ASP A 30 5.42 -0.79 -20.44
CA ASP A 30 6.71 -0.34 -20.99
C ASP A 30 7.82 -0.40 -19.92
N GLY A 31 7.77 -1.39 -19.04
CA GLY A 31 8.76 -1.58 -17.99
C GLY A 31 8.55 -2.87 -17.22
N THR A 32 9.60 -3.34 -16.55
CA THR A 32 9.52 -4.53 -15.73
C THR A 32 9.18 -4.19 -14.28
N ALA A 33 8.49 -5.10 -13.61
CA ALA A 33 7.84 -4.87 -12.33
C ALA A 33 8.82 -4.47 -11.20
N MET A 34 9.94 -5.19 -11.09
CA MET A 34 10.91 -4.97 -10.03
C MET A 34 11.74 -3.71 -10.28
N TRP A 35 12.15 -3.47 -11.53
CA TRP A 35 12.86 -2.24 -11.88
C TRP A 35 11.98 -1.00 -11.71
N PHE A 36 10.71 -1.07 -12.07
CA PHE A 36 9.76 0.00 -11.75
C PHE A 36 9.65 0.26 -10.25
N GLY A 37 9.54 -0.81 -9.45
CA GLY A 37 9.53 -0.73 -7.99
C GLY A 37 10.79 -0.08 -7.43
N PHE A 38 11.96 -0.50 -7.90
CA PHE A 38 13.26 0.09 -7.53
C PHE A 38 13.29 1.60 -7.79
N TRP A 39 13.01 2.01 -9.03
CA TRP A 39 13.10 3.42 -9.39
C TRP A 39 12.12 4.29 -8.62
N ARG A 40 10.84 3.88 -8.51
CA ARG A 40 9.88 4.67 -7.73
C ARG A 40 10.23 4.78 -6.25
N ALA A 41 10.76 3.72 -5.64
CA ALA A 41 11.18 3.76 -4.23
C ALA A 41 12.48 4.56 -4.06
N GLY A 42 13.46 4.41 -4.95
CA GLY A 42 14.69 5.19 -4.94
C GLY A 42 14.44 6.69 -5.11
N LEU A 43 13.60 7.06 -6.06
CA LEU A 43 13.17 8.45 -6.26
C LEU A 43 12.42 9.00 -5.03
N ALA A 44 11.58 8.17 -4.38
CA ALA A 44 10.92 8.57 -3.13
C ALA A 44 11.91 8.76 -1.98
N ALA A 45 12.95 7.93 -1.89
CA ALA A 45 14.04 8.12 -0.92
C ALA A 45 14.75 9.46 -1.12
N VAL A 46 15.11 9.76 -2.38
CA VAL A 46 15.78 11.02 -2.74
C VAL A 46 14.90 12.22 -2.44
N SER A 47 13.63 12.19 -2.85
CA SER A 47 12.72 13.32 -2.64
C SER A 47 12.41 13.53 -1.14
N ALA A 48 12.20 12.46 -0.38
CA ALA A 48 11.99 12.55 1.07
C ALA A 48 13.24 13.09 1.78
N ALA A 49 14.45 12.65 1.39
CA ALA A 49 15.69 13.15 1.92
C ALA A 49 15.89 14.65 1.60
N LEU A 50 15.62 15.05 0.35
CA LEU A 50 15.72 16.44 -0.07
C LEU A 50 14.76 17.34 0.72
N VAL A 51 13.49 16.95 0.85
CA VAL A 51 12.50 17.71 1.62
C VAL A 51 12.92 17.86 3.08
N LEU A 52 13.37 16.77 3.72
CA LEU A 52 13.85 16.83 5.11
C LEU A 52 15.14 17.63 5.27
N ALA A 53 16.05 17.59 4.29
CA ALA A 53 17.25 18.42 4.29
C ALA A 53 16.91 19.91 4.22
N LEU A 54 15.99 20.30 3.31
CA LEU A 54 15.51 21.68 3.19
C LEU A 54 14.81 22.18 4.46
N LEU A 55 14.16 21.27 5.20
CA LEU A 55 13.53 21.59 6.48
C LEU A 55 14.49 21.52 7.68
N GLY A 56 15.77 21.20 7.48
CA GLY A 56 16.75 21.01 8.54
C GLY A 56 16.47 19.81 9.46
N ARG A 57 15.70 18.82 8.98
CA ARG A 57 15.23 17.65 9.75
C ARG A 57 15.80 16.33 9.25
N LEU A 58 16.71 16.36 8.29
CA LEU A 58 17.38 15.16 7.79
C LEU A 58 18.42 14.68 8.79
N HIS A 59 18.22 13.47 9.32
CA HIS A 59 19.17 12.81 10.21
C HIS A 59 19.16 11.30 10.00
N LEU A 60 20.19 10.62 10.43
CA LEU A 60 20.22 9.16 10.46
C LEU A 60 19.34 8.65 11.61
N PRO A 61 18.63 7.51 11.40
CA PRO A 61 17.82 6.90 12.45
C PRO A 61 18.66 6.55 13.69
N ALA A 62 18.15 6.87 14.88
CA ALA A 62 18.76 6.43 16.11
C ALA A 62 18.68 4.89 16.23
N ARG A 63 19.58 4.28 17.02
CA ARG A 63 19.62 2.81 17.16
C ARG A 63 18.28 2.20 17.56
N ARG A 64 17.50 2.89 18.39
CA ARG A 64 16.16 2.46 18.82
C ARG A 64 15.12 2.45 17.69
N ASP A 65 15.32 3.23 16.62
CA ASP A 65 14.37 3.40 15.52
C ASP A 65 14.58 2.39 14.38
N TRP A 66 15.72 1.66 14.38
CA TRP A 66 16.03 0.67 13.35
C TRP A 66 14.98 -0.43 13.19
N PRO A 67 14.33 -0.97 14.24
CA PRO A 67 13.25 -1.95 14.04
C PRO A 67 12.10 -1.37 13.20
N ALA A 68 11.74 -0.10 13.40
CA ALA A 68 10.72 0.57 12.59
C ALA A 68 11.22 0.81 11.15
N VAL A 69 12.46 1.27 10.98
CA VAL A 69 13.08 1.50 9.66
C VAL A 69 13.14 0.20 8.85
N LEU A 70 13.57 -0.91 9.47
CA LEU A 70 13.61 -2.22 8.80
C LEU A 70 12.20 -2.72 8.45
N ALA A 71 11.23 -2.57 9.35
CA ALA A 71 9.85 -2.95 9.07
C ALA A 71 9.23 -2.12 7.93
N LEU A 72 9.43 -0.80 7.95
CA LEU A 72 8.98 0.07 6.86
C LEU A 72 9.71 -0.24 5.56
N GLY A 73 11.03 -0.33 5.59
CA GLY A 73 11.85 -0.49 4.39
C GLY A 73 11.70 -1.86 3.74
N LEU A 74 11.87 -2.93 4.53
CA LEU A 74 11.90 -4.28 3.96
C LEU A 74 10.52 -4.90 3.80
N LEU A 75 9.58 -4.68 4.74
CA LEU A 75 8.26 -5.30 4.70
C LEU A 75 7.24 -4.40 3.98
N GLN A 76 7.12 -3.13 4.39
CA GLN A 76 6.06 -2.24 3.88
C GLN A 76 6.40 -1.61 2.53
N ILE A 77 7.67 -1.36 2.23
CA ILE A 77 8.10 -0.82 0.94
C ILE A 77 8.65 -1.94 0.06
N GLY A 78 9.73 -2.61 0.45
CA GLY A 78 10.41 -3.58 -0.38
C GLY A 78 9.52 -4.78 -0.75
N ALA A 79 9.10 -5.58 0.23
CA ALA A 79 8.30 -6.77 -0.02
C ALA A 79 6.91 -6.43 -0.57
N PHE A 80 6.23 -5.42 0.00
CA PHE A 80 4.91 -5.02 -0.49
C PHE A 80 4.97 -4.56 -1.94
N PHE A 81 5.94 -3.72 -2.34
CA PHE A 81 6.07 -3.30 -3.73
C PHE A 81 6.48 -4.46 -4.65
N ALA A 82 7.40 -5.33 -4.21
CA ALA A 82 7.77 -6.50 -5.00
C ALA A 82 6.53 -7.36 -5.32
N PHE A 83 5.77 -7.72 -4.30
CA PHE A 83 4.59 -8.56 -4.49
C PHE A 83 3.45 -7.84 -5.24
N THR A 84 3.17 -6.58 -4.95
CA THR A 84 2.09 -5.85 -5.64
C THR A 84 2.43 -5.55 -7.09
N HIS A 85 3.68 -5.21 -7.41
CA HIS A 85 4.07 -4.96 -8.81
C HIS A 85 4.10 -6.25 -9.62
N ALA A 86 4.59 -7.35 -9.04
CA ALA A 86 4.50 -8.66 -9.67
C ALA A 86 3.04 -9.10 -9.87
N ALA A 87 2.16 -8.81 -8.92
CA ALA A 87 0.74 -9.13 -9.02
C ALA A 87 0.01 -8.29 -10.07
N ILE A 88 0.22 -6.97 -10.09
CA ILE A 88 -0.51 -6.05 -11.00
C ILE A 88 -0.18 -6.31 -12.47
N ALA A 89 0.95 -6.94 -12.77
CA ALA A 89 1.27 -7.43 -14.11
C ALA A 89 0.32 -8.56 -14.57
N LEU A 90 -0.24 -9.32 -13.62
CA LEU A 90 -1.06 -10.53 -13.84
C LEU A 90 -2.53 -10.33 -13.49
N VAL A 91 -2.85 -9.34 -12.67
CA VAL A 91 -4.18 -9.10 -12.09
C VAL A 91 -4.62 -7.68 -12.46
N PRO A 92 -5.92 -7.40 -12.62
CA PRO A 92 -6.44 -6.06 -12.84
C PRO A 92 -6.02 -5.07 -11.75
N ALA A 93 -5.76 -3.81 -12.12
CA ALA A 93 -5.31 -2.77 -11.20
C ALA A 93 -6.33 -2.46 -10.09
N GLY A 94 -7.63 -2.43 -10.45
CA GLY A 94 -8.70 -2.23 -9.48
C GLY A 94 -8.75 -3.35 -8.43
N ARG A 95 -8.61 -4.61 -8.84
CA ARG A 95 -8.55 -5.77 -7.94
C ARG A 95 -7.29 -5.72 -7.06
N THR A 96 -6.16 -5.35 -7.64
CA THR A 96 -4.90 -5.16 -6.91
C THR A 96 -5.03 -4.06 -5.86
N ALA A 97 -5.70 -2.95 -6.17
CA ALA A 97 -5.94 -1.84 -5.24
C ALA A 97 -6.71 -2.28 -3.99
N ILE A 98 -7.72 -3.14 -4.14
CA ILE A 98 -8.51 -3.63 -3.01
C ILE A 98 -7.72 -4.70 -2.24
N LEU A 99 -7.30 -5.78 -2.90
CA LEU A 99 -6.70 -6.94 -2.23
C LEU A 99 -5.34 -6.62 -1.60
N GLY A 100 -4.54 -5.75 -2.21
CA GLY A 100 -3.27 -5.29 -1.62
C GLY A 100 -3.46 -4.49 -0.33
N ASN A 101 -4.61 -3.85 -0.14
CA ASN A 101 -4.91 -3.05 1.06
C ASN A 101 -5.70 -3.82 2.14
N VAL A 102 -6.08 -5.07 1.90
CA VAL A 102 -6.82 -5.88 2.88
C VAL A 102 -5.90 -6.42 3.96
N THR A 103 -5.71 -5.66 5.00
CA THR A 103 -4.80 -6.01 6.11
C THR A 103 -5.52 -6.53 7.35
N ILE A 104 -6.81 -6.24 7.50
CA ILE A 104 -7.55 -6.48 8.75
C ILE A 104 -7.59 -7.96 9.16
N PHE A 105 -7.74 -8.87 8.20
CA PHE A 105 -7.80 -10.31 8.49
C PHE A 105 -6.43 -10.87 8.93
N TRP A 106 -5.32 -10.22 8.57
CA TRP A 106 -4.00 -10.53 9.11
C TRP A 106 -3.76 -9.86 10.46
N LEU A 107 -4.13 -8.58 10.60
CA LEU A 107 -3.84 -7.81 11.80
C LEU A 107 -4.51 -8.38 13.04
N VAL A 108 -5.74 -8.88 12.94
CA VAL A 108 -6.47 -9.43 14.09
C VAL A 108 -5.74 -10.66 14.66
N PRO A 109 -5.49 -11.75 13.92
CA PRO A 109 -4.77 -12.91 14.47
C PRO A 109 -3.33 -12.59 14.86
N LEU A 110 -2.62 -11.75 14.08
CA LEU A 110 -1.25 -11.35 14.41
C LEU A 110 -1.18 -10.52 15.70
N SER A 111 -2.16 -9.65 15.97
CA SER A 111 -2.22 -8.89 17.22
C SER A 111 -2.39 -9.81 18.43
N VAL A 112 -3.23 -10.84 18.32
CA VAL A 112 -3.39 -11.84 19.39
C VAL A 112 -2.09 -12.61 19.60
N TRP A 113 -1.52 -13.12 18.52
CA TRP A 113 -0.37 -14.03 18.60
C TRP A 113 0.95 -13.31 18.95
N LEU A 114 1.25 -12.18 18.31
CA LEU A 114 2.54 -11.50 18.44
C LEU A 114 2.56 -10.39 19.49
N LEU A 115 1.40 -9.77 19.78
CA LEU A 115 1.27 -8.70 20.75
C LEU A 115 0.55 -9.15 22.03
N ALA A 116 0.03 -10.39 22.09
CA ALA A 116 -0.79 -10.91 23.18
C ALA A 116 -1.99 -10.00 23.52
N GLU A 117 -2.53 -9.29 22.50
CA GLU A 117 -3.66 -8.39 22.69
C GLU A 117 -4.98 -9.17 22.84
N ARG A 118 -5.82 -8.71 23.75
CA ARG A 118 -7.21 -9.18 23.82
C ARG A 118 -8.02 -8.48 22.75
N VAL A 119 -8.43 -9.23 21.72
CA VAL A 119 -9.21 -8.70 20.61
C VAL A 119 -10.70 -8.92 20.89
N SER A 120 -11.50 -7.87 20.75
CA SER A 120 -12.96 -7.96 20.96
C SER A 120 -13.64 -8.86 19.93
N PRO A 121 -14.79 -9.47 20.27
CA PRO A 121 -15.60 -10.24 19.31
C PRO A 121 -15.95 -9.45 18.06
N THR A 122 -16.21 -8.15 18.17
CA THR A 122 -16.50 -7.26 17.04
C THR A 122 -15.33 -7.20 16.05
N ARG A 123 -14.08 -7.17 16.53
CA ARG A 123 -12.91 -7.18 15.65
C ARG A 123 -12.69 -8.53 14.97
N TRP A 124 -13.02 -9.65 15.64
CA TRP A 124 -13.03 -10.97 15.03
C TRP A 124 -14.09 -11.07 13.94
N LEU A 125 -15.30 -10.54 14.21
CA LEU A 125 -16.36 -10.45 13.21
C LEU A 125 -15.92 -9.58 12.02
N ALA A 126 -15.28 -8.45 12.27
CA ALA A 126 -14.71 -7.60 11.23
C ALA A 126 -13.69 -8.37 10.37
N ALA A 127 -12.78 -9.11 10.99
CA ALA A 127 -11.81 -9.93 10.25
C ALA A 127 -12.50 -11.02 9.40
N ALA A 128 -13.54 -11.68 9.92
CA ALA A 128 -14.31 -12.67 9.18
C ALA A 128 -15.05 -12.07 7.98
N ILE A 129 -15.67 -10.89 8.14
CA ILE A 129 -16.32 -10.15 7.04
C ILE A 129 -15.29 -9.72 5.99
N GLY A 130 -14.12 -9.25 6.40
CA GLY A 130 -13.02 -8.91 5.49
C GLY A 130 -12.54 -10.12 4.68
N LEU A 131 -12.39 -11.28 5.35
CA LEU A 131 -12.05 -12.53 4.68
C LEU A 131 -13.15 -12.99 3.71
N ALA A 132 -14.43 -12.84 4.08
CA ALA A 132 -15.54 -13.12 3.18
C ALA A 132 -15.50 -12.21 1.94
N GLY A 133 -15.18 -10.93 2.09
CA GLY A 133 -14.99 -10.01 0.98
C GLY A 133 -13.86 -10.46 0.03
N VAL A 134 -12.73 -10.90 0.58
CA VAL A 134 -11.63 -11.50 -0.20
C VAL A 134 -12.12 -12.75 -0.94
N ALA A 135 -12.85 -13.64 -0.26
CA ALA A 135 -13.39 -14.87 -0.87
C ALA A 135 -14.37 -14.57 -2.01
N VAL A 136 -15.22 -13.54 -1.89
CA VAL A 136 -16.09 -13.08 -2.97
C VAL A 136 -15.28 -12.62 -4.18
N MET A 137 -14.25 -11.83 -3.98
CA MET A 137 -13.39 -11.33 -5.06
C MET A 137 -12.49 -12.41 -5.69
N MET A 138 -12.20 -13.47 -4.95
CA MET A 138 -11.35 -14.58 -5.38
C MET A 138 -12.16 -15.85 -5.70
N GLY A 139 -13.48 -15.77 -5.78
CA GLY A 139 -14.33 -16.92 -6.07
C GLY A 139 -14.22 -17.39 -7.54
N PRO A 140 -14.61 -18.65 -7.82
CA PRO A 140 -14.55 -19.22 -9.18
C PRO A 140 -15.48 -18.50 -10.19
N TRP A 141 -16.44 -17.75 -9.70
CA TRP A 141 -17.32 -16.88 -10.49
C TRP A 141 -16.64 -15.60 -10.97
N ALA A 142 -15.57 -15.18 -10.30
CA ALA A 142 -14.90 -13.90 -10.48
C ALA A 142 -13.60 -14.03 -11.28
N ILE A 143 -12.99 -15.21 -11.30
CA ILE A 143 -11.65 -15.45 -11.79
C ILE A 143 -11.59 -16.77 -12.55
N ASP A 144 -11.02 -16.70 -13.74
CA ASP A 144 -10.56 -17.92 -14.43
C ASP A 144 -9.23 -18.37 -13.80
N TRP A 145 -9.32 -19.30 -12.87
CA TRP A 145 -8.15 -19.85 -12.15
C TRP A 145 -7.24 -20.68 -13.04
N ALA A 146 -7.73 -21.13 -14.20
CA ALA A 146 -6.92 -21.86 -15.17
C ALA A 146 -6.04 -20.94 -16.00
N ALA A 147 -6.34 -19.63 -16.03
CA ALA A 147 -5.54 -18.67 -16.78
C ALA A 147 -4.11 -18.54 -16.20
N PRO A 148 -3.09 -18.47 -17.05
CA PRO A 148 -1.70 -18.42 -16.61
C PRO A 148 -1.41 -17.25 -15.68
N GLY A 149 -0.82 -17.54 -14.52
CA GLY A 149 -0.36 -16.52 -13.56
C GLY A 149 -1.42 -15.94 -12.64
N VAL A 150 -2.72 -16.19 -12.87
CA VAL A 150 -3.82 -15.62 -12.07
C VAL A 150 -3.73 -16.04 -10.61
N LEU A 151 -3.60 -17.33 -10.32
CA LEU A 151 -3.42 -17.82 -8.95
C LEU A 151 -2.19 -17.18 -8.29
N ARG A 152 -1.07 -17.17 -9.01
CA ARG A 152 0.19 -16.60 -8.53
C ARG A 152 0.05 -15.11 -8.20
N GLY A 153 -0.60 -14.34 -9.06
CA GLY A 153 -0.84 -12.91 -8.83
C GLY A 153 -1.67 -12.65 -7.56
N HIS A 154 -2.74 -13.43 -7.33
CA HIS A 154 -3.56 -13.31 -6.14
C HIS A 154 -2.82 -13.73 -4.85
N LEU A 155 -2.02 -14.81 -4.90
CA LEU A 155 -1.17 -15.20 -3.77
C LEU A 155 -0.15 -14.10 -3.43
N TRP A 156 0.44 -13.45 -4.43
CA TRP A 156 1.33 -12.30 -4.18
C TRP A 156 0.63 -11.13 -3.50
N LEU A 157 -0.66 -10.85 -3.84
CA LEU A 157 -1.42 -9.82 -3.14
C LEU A 157 -1.66 -10.16 -1.66
N LEU A 158 -1.92 -11.43 -1.37
CA LEU A 158 -2.03 -11.89 0.03
C LEU A 158 -0.69 -11.78 0.76
N CYS A 159 0.43 -12.13 0.12
CA CYS A 159 1.77 -11.93 0.68
C CYS A 159 2.09 -10.44 0.89
N ALA A 160 1.70 -9.58 -0.04
CA ALA A 160 1.87 -8.13 0.09
C ALA A 160 1.14 -7.58 1.31
N SER A 161 -0.16 -7.92 1.46
CA SER A 161 -0.97 -7.48 2.60
C SER A 161 -0.48 -8.05 3.94
N LEU A 162 0.07 -9.28 3.95
CA LEU A 162 0.73 -9.86 5.12
C LEU A 162 1.99 -9.08 5.49
N GLY A 163 2.87 -8.78 4.52
CA GLY A 163 4.08 -7.99 4.74
C GLY A 163 3.77 -6.62 5.36
N TRP A 164 2.76 -5.93 4.81
CA TRP A 164 2.26 -4.68 5.35
C TRP A 164 1.75 -4.83 6.79
N SER A 165 0.98 -5.88 7.06
CA SER A 165 0.43 -6.15 8.40
C SER A 165 1.53 -6.44 9.42
N LEU A 166 2.55 -7.21 9.04
CA LEU A 166 3.72 -7.48 9.89
C LEU A 166 4.49 -6.18 10.21
N ALA A 167 4.64 -5.27 9.25
CA ALA A 167 5.25 -3.97 9.50
C ALA A 167 4.47 -3.18 10.56
N ILE A 168 3.13 -3.14 10.46
CA ILE A 168 2.28 -2.51 11.47
C ILE A 168 2.47 -3.16 12.86
N ILE A 169 2.55 -4.48 12.94
CA ILE A 169 2.79 -5.20 14.20
C ILE A 169 4.15 -4.81 14.82
N VAL A 170 5.20 -4.72 14.00
CA VAL A 170 6.54 -4.29 14.48
C VAL A 170 6.47 -2.86 15.01
N LEU A 171 5.85 -1.93 14.26
CA LEU A 171 5.68 -0.53 14.68
C LEU A 171 4.88 -0.39 15.98
N ARG A 172 3.87 -1.25 16.20
CA ARG A 172 3.08 -1.27 17.44
C ARG A 172 3.87 -1.84 18.61
N LYS A 173 4.66 -2.92 18.38
CA LYS A 173 5.47 -3.57 19.40
C LYS A 173 6.68 -2.75 19.82
N ARG A 174 7.25 -2.01 18.87
CA ARG A 174 8.44 -1.17 19.04
C ARG A 174 8.23 0.19 18.36
N PRO A 175 7.43 1.07 18.97
CA PRO A 175 7.16 2.38 18.40
C PRO A 175 8.46 3.18 18.30
N PRO A 176 8.73 3.84 17.16
CA PRO A 176 9.90 4.66 16.99
C PRO A 176 9.82 5.90 17.88
N GLY A 177 10.99 6.42 18.25
CA GLY A 177 11.08 7.68 18.97
C GLY A 177 11.01 8.89 18.05
N ALA A 178 11.48 8.76 16.82
CA ALA A 178 11.36 9.79 15.80
C ALA A 178 10.01 9.72 15.08
N PRO A 179 9.50 10.85 14.55
CA PRO A 179 8.34 10.85 13.65
C PRO A 179 8.58 9.95 12.44
N LEU A 180 7.59 9.14 12.05
CA LEU A 180 7.73 8.20 10.92
C LEU A 180 8.22 8.87 9.63
N VAL A 181 7.80 10.11 9.39
CA VAL A 181 8.20 10.88 8.19
C VAL A 181 9.71 11.06 8.11
N GLU A 182 10.40 11.23 9.25
CA GLU A 182 11.86 11.40 9.31
C GLU A 182 12.63 10.10 9.04
N LEU A 183 11.97 8.95 9.19
CA LEU A 183 12.54 7.64 8.91
C LEU A 183 12.37 7.21 7.44
N LEU A 184 11.47 7.87 6.69
CA LEU A 184 11.12 7.50 5.32
C LEU A 184 12.30 7.49 4.34
N PRO A 185 13.26 8.45 4.34
CA PRO A 185 14.38 8.41 3.39
C PRO A 185 15.14 7.09 3.48
N VAL A 186 15.51 6.67 4.70
CA VAL A 186 16.25 5.43 4.91
C VAL A 186 15.38 4.20 4.65
N ALA A 187 14.11 4.23 5.05
CA ALA A 187 13.18 3.14 4.78
C ALA A 187 12.97 2.94 3.26
N PHE A 188 12.74 4.01 2.50
CA PHE A 188 12.63 3.94 1.04
C PHE A 188 13.93 3.47 0.38
N ALA A 189 15.09 3.92 0.86
CA ALA A 189 16.37 3.46 0.35
C ALA A 189 16.59 1.95 0.57
N LEU A 190 16.24 1.43 1.75
CA LEU A 190 16.29 0.00 2.05
C LEU A 190 15.31 -0.80 1.17
N GLY A 191 14.09 -0.31 1.01
CA GLY A 191 13.11 -0.92 0.14
C GLY A 191 13.55 -0.93 -1.33
N ALA A 192 14.13 0.18 -1.80
CA ALA A 192 14.73 0.26 -3.13
C ALA A 192 15.90 -0.72 -3.29
N GLY A 193 16.78 -0.84 -2.29
CA GLY A 193 17.87 -1.81 -2.30
C GLY A 193 17.38 -3.26 -2.40
N LEU A 194 16.33 -3.62 -1.65
CA LEU A 194 15.70 -4.94 -1.76
C LEU A 194 15.12 -5.16 -3.17
N LEU A 195 14.40 -4.16 -3.70
CA LEU A 195 13.82 -4.25 -5.05
C LEU A 195 14.89 -4.32 -6.14
N ALA A 196 16.01 -3.59 -6.00
CA ALA A 196 17.14 -3.70 -6.90
C ALA A 196 17.75 -5.12 -6.90
N LEU A 197 17.91 -5.71 -5.72
CA LEU A 197 18.41 -7.08 -5.59
C LEU A 197 17.47 -8.08 -6.27
N VAL A 198 16.16 -7.96 -6.03
CA VAL A 198 15.16 -8.82 -6.67
C VAL A 198 15.13 -8.59 -8.17
N ALA A 199 15.19 -7.33 -8.63
CA ALA A 199 15.24 -6.98 -10.04
C ALA A 199 16.45 -7.59 -10.75
N TRP A 200 17.62 -7.48 -10.13
CA TRP A 200 18.86 -8.03 -10.69
C TRP A 200 18.80 -9.55 -10.86
N ILE A 201 18.15 -10.25 -9.91
CA ILE A 201 18.02 -11.73 -9.95
C ILE A 201 16.89 -12.17 -10.89
N ALA A 202 15.72 -11.55 -10.80
CA ALA A 202 14.50 -12.00 -11.48
C ALA A 202 14.29 -11.36 -12.85
N GLU A 203 14.87 -10.18 -13.10
CA GLU A 203 14.69 -9.38 -14.31
C GLU A 203 16.04 -8.83 -14.83
N PRO A 204 17.07 -9.70 -15.07
CA PRO A 204 18.43 -9.23 -15.40
C PRO A 204 18.52 -8.41 -16.69
N ALA A 205 17.61 -8.64 -17.65
CA ALA A 205 17.46 -7.84 -18.86
C ALA A 205 16.33 -6.81 -18.77
N GLY A 206 15.79 -6.59 -17.55
CA GLY A 206 14.68 -5.67 -17.31
C GLY A 206 15.11 -4.21 -17.28
N GLY A 207 14.13 -3.32 -17.14
CA GLY A 207 14.34 -1.88 -17.04
C GLY A 207 13.06 -1.10 -17.23
N LEU A 208 13.20 0.21 -17.40
CA LEU A 208 12.09 1.11 -17.72
C LEU A 208 12.25 1.64 -19.16
N GLY A 209 11.20 1.47 -19.93
CA GLY A 209 11.07 2.13 -21.22
C GLY A 209 10.67 3.61 -21.05
N ARG A 210 10.65 4.32 -22.19
CA ARG A 210 10.40 5.78 -22.20
C ARG A 210 9.04 6.16 -21.61
N GLY A 211 8.00 5.33 -21.81
CA GLY A 211 6.65 5.56 -21.28
C GLY A 211 6.53 5.33 -19.78
N ALA A 212 7.33 4.45 -19.20
CA ALA A 212 7.31 4.15 -17.77
C ALA A 212 8.01 5.21 -16.91
N TRP A 213 9.05 5.89 -17.45
CA TRP A 213 9.82 6.89 -16.72
C TRP A 213 9.02 8.06 -16.17
N PRO A 214 8.14 8.76 -16.94
CA PRO A 214 7.35 9.85 -16.40
C PRO A 214 6.50 9.43 -15.21
N ILE A 215 5.97 8.21 -15.24
CA ILE A 215 5.13 7.65 -14.18
C ILE A 215 5.97 7.34 -12.94
N ALA A 216 7.14 6.72 -13.10
CA ALA A 216 8.07 6.45 -12.01
C ALA A 216 8.53 7.75 -11.32
N LEU A 217 8.87 8.78 -12.11
CA LEU A 217 9.21 10.12 -11.62
C LEU A 217 8.04 10.75 -10.85
N PHE A 218 6.83 10.75 -11.42
CA PHE A 218 5.66 11.29 -10.74
C PHE A 218 5.37 10.57 -9.43
N ILE A 219 5.36 9.24 -9.43
CA ILE A 219 5.05 8.46 -8.22
C ILE A 219 6.14 8.65 -7.17
N GLY A 220 7.42 8.56 -7.55
CA GLY A 220 8.53 8.66 -6.60
C GLY A 220 8.72 10.09 -6.06
N LEU A 221 8.76 11.08 -6.94
CA LEU A 221 9.09 12.45 -6.52
C LEU A 221 7.88 13.23 -5.98
N VAL A 222 6.66 12.89 -6.40
CA VAL A 222 5.45 13.66 -6.08
C VAL A 222 4.47 12.85 -5.25
N ALA A 223 3.96 11.73 -5.77
CA ALA A 223 2.86 11.02 -5.13
C ALA A 223 3.27 10.40 -3.78
N ALA A 224 4.45 9.80 -3.67
CA ALA A 224 4.91 9.17 -2.44
C ALA A 224 5.16 10.21 -1.32
N PRO A 225 5.97 11.27 -1.50
CA PRO A 225 6.24 12.22 -0.42
C PRO A 225 5.00 13.07 -0.07
N ILE A 226 4.31 13.63 -1.07
CA ILE A 226 3.14 14.49 -0.84
C ILE A 226 1.98 13.66 -0.29
N GLY A 227 1.72 12.47 -0.84
CA GLY A 227 0.67 11.58 -0.37
C GLY A 227 0.90 11.13 1.08
N THR A 228 2.14 10.76 1.43
CA THR A 228 2.50 10.35 2.79
C THR A 228 2.36 11.52 3.78
N TRP A 229 2.81 12.71 3.40
CA TRP A 229 2.62 13.90 4.23
C TRP A 229 1.13 14.25 4.37
N ALA A 230 0.40 14.27 3.27
CA ALA A 230 -1.00 14.67 3.26
C ALA A 230 -1.89 13.71 4.08
N ILE A 231 -1.67 12.39 3.98
CA ILE A 231 -2.41 11.42 4.78
C ILE A 231 -2.05 11.52 6.26
N SER A 232 -0.76 11.67 6.57
CA SER A 232 -0.28 11.77 7.96
C SER A 232 -0.81 13.04 8.63
N GLU A 233 -0.71 14.18 7.96
CA GLU A 233 -1.15 15.46 8.50
C GLU A 233 -2.69 15.59 8.53
N GLY A 234 -3.36 15.11 7.47
CA GLY A 234 -4.81 15.10 7.41
C GLY A 234 -5.44 14.26 8.52
N THR A 235 -4.99 13.02 8.68
CA THR A 235 -5.57 12.09 9.67
C THR A 235 -5.33 12.53 11.12
N ARG A 236 -4.24 13.23 11.43
CA ARG A 236 -3.95 13.75 12.78
C ARG A 236 -4.98 14.76 13.29
N HIS A 237 -5.69 15.46 12.40
CA HIS A 237 -6.64 16.52 12.73
C HIS A 237 -8.11 16.12 12.51
N LEU A 238 -8.35 14.84 12.23
CA LEU A 238 -9.67 14.27 12.05
C LEU A 238 -9.97 13.26 13.16
N ASN A 239 -11.24 13.08 13.49
CA ASN A 239 -11.61 11.97 14.36
C ASN A 239 -11.32 10.63 13.66
N ALA A 240 -11.14 9.58 14.45
CA ALA A 240 -10.73 8.26 13.95
C ALA A 240 -11.67 7.69 12.88
N VAL A 241 -12.98 7.93 13.02
CA VAL A 241 -13.99 7.44 12.06
C VAL A 241 -13.84 8.14 10.71
N VAL A 242 -13.76 9.47 10.71
CA VAL A 242 -13.60 10.26 9.48
C VAL A 242 -12.25 9.96 8.80
N ALA A 243 -11.18 9.83 9.59
CA ALA A 243 -9.87 9.47 9.08
C ALA A 243 -9.89 8.09 8.40
N SER A 244 -10.50 7.08 9.06
CA SER A 244 -10.61 5.72 8.52
C SER A 244 -11.46 5.67 7.26
N LEU A 245 -12.62 6.33 7.25
CA LEU A 245 -13.47 6.43 6.06
C LEU A 245 -12.74 7.09 4.89
N GLY A 246 -12.01 8.16 5.17
CA GLY A 246 -11.23 8.85 4.14
C GLY A 246 -10.13 7.97 3.53
N VAL A 247 -9.39 7.22 4.35
CA VAL A 247 -8.36 6.29 3.87
C VAL A 247 -8.96 5.16 3.02
N LEU A 248 -10.17 4.69 3.36
CA LEU A 248 -10.89 3.67 2.57
C LEU A 248 -11.28 4.16 1.16
N LEU A 249 -11.32 5.46 0.93
CA LEU A 249 -11.54 6.00 -0.42
C LEU A 249 -10.35 5.76 -1.36
N VAL A 250 -9.16 5.47 -0.84
CA VAL A 250 -7.97 5.18 -1.67
C VAL A 250 -8.21 4.00 -2.63
N PRO A 251 -8.57 2.79 -2.18
CA PRO A 251 -8.87 1.70 -3.09
C PRO A 251 -10.12 1.95 -3.95
N VAL A 252 -11.12 2.65 -3.43
CA VAL A 252 -12.34 3.01 -4.19
C VAL A 252 -11.98 3.91 -5.38
N PHE A 253 -11.16 4.93 -5.16
CA PHE A 253 -10.67 5.81 -6.22
C PHE A 253 -9.79 5.04 -7.22
N GLY A 254 -8.95 4.12 -6.72
CA GLY A 254 -8.12 3.25 -7.56
C GLY A 254 -8.95 2.37 -8.50
N VAL A 255 -10.01 1.74 -8.01
CA VAL A 255 -10.96 0.96 -8.82
C VAL A 255 -11.67 1.84 -9.84
N ALA A 256 -12.23 2.96 -9.40
CA ALA A 256 -12.92 3.89 -10.29
C ALA A 256 -12.02 4.36 -11.43
N LEU A 257 -10.78 4.74 -11.12
CA LEU A 257 -9.84 5.21 -12.14
C LEU A 257 -9.37 4.05 -13.06
N ALA A 258 -9.17 2.84 -12.55
CA ALA A 258 -8.85 1.67 -13.36
C ALA A 258 -9.98 1.33 -14.35
N THR A 259 -11.23 1.41 -13.90
CA THR A 259 -12.40 1.21 -14.77
C THR A 259 -12.51 2.31 -15.82
N LEU A 260 -12.39 3.58 -15.44
CA LEU A 260 -12.60 4.71 -16.34
C LEU A 260 -11.45 4.90 -17.33
N TRP A 261 -10.22 4.66 -16.91
CA TRP A 261 -9.03 4.93 -17.73
C TRP A 261 -8.48 3.69 -18.43
N LEU A 262 -8.39 2.56 -17.71
CA LEU A 262 -7.86 1.32 -18.29
C LEU A 262 -8.94 0.43 -18.93
N GLY A 263 -10.24 0.80 -18.77
CA GLY A 263 -11.36 -0.01 -19.27
C GLY A 263 -11.52 -1.34 -18.53
N GLU A 264 -11.02 -1.44 -17.28
CA GLU A 264 -11.17 -2.66 -16.49
C GLU A 264 -12.64 -2.89 -16.12
N PRO A 265 -13.18 -4.13 -16.30
CA PRO A 265 -14.57 -4.40 -15.99
C PRO A 265 -14.84 -4.28 -14.50
N LEU A 266 -15.88 -3.55 -14.14
CA LEU A 266 -16.39 -3.45 -12.78
C LEU A 266 -17.42 -4.57 -12.53
N GLY A 267 -16.90 -5.75 -12.19
CA GLY A 267 -17.73 -6.92 -11.91
C GLY A 267 -18.49 -6.79 -10.57
N TRP A 268 -19.59 -7.53 -10.42
CA TRP A 268 -20.34 -7.60 -9.17
C TRP A 268 -19.48 -8.10 -7.99
N ASP A 269 -18.51 -8.95 -8.25
CA ASP A 269 -17.54 -9.48 -7.29
C ASP A 269 -16.66 -8.39 -6.68
N ILE A 270 -16.22 -7.41 -7.49
CA ILE A 270 -15.45 -6.24 -7.03
C ILE A 270 -16.33 -5.34 -6.17
N LEU A 271 -17.59 -5.12 -6.58
CA LEU A 271 -18.53 -4.29 -5.82
C LEU A 271 -18.92 -4.95 -4.49
N ALA A 272 -19.35 -6.19 -4.52
CA ALA A 272 -19.79 -6.91 -3.32
C ALA A 272 -18.61 -7.20 -2.38
N GLY A 273 -17.52 -7.73 -2.89
CA GLY A 273 -16.32 -8.01 -2.10
C GLY A 273 -15.68 -6.74 -1.54
N GLY A 274 -15.58 -5.68 -2.35
CA GLY A 274 -15.12 -4.38 -1.91
C GLY A 274 -16.01 -3.77 -0.81
N ALA A 275 -17.34 -3.85 -0.95
CA ALA A 275 -18.29 -3.40 0.08
C ALA A 275 -18.12 -4.17 1.40
N LEU A 276 -17.93 -5.50 1.36
CA LEU A 276 -17.64 -6.29 2.56
C LEU A 276 -16.32 -5.88 3.22
N ILE A 277 -15.29 -5.60 2.44
CA ILE A 277 -14.00 -5.13 2.97
C ILE A 277 -14.14 -3.75 3.63
N VAL A 278 -14.86 -2.82 3.00
CA VAL A 278 -15.17 -1.52 3.60
C VAL A 278 -15.93 -1.68 4.91
N LEU A 279 -16.99 -2.51 4.92
CA LEU A 279 -17.77 -2.82 6.11
C LEU A 279 -16.91 -3.41 7.23
N SER A 280 -15.99 -4.32 6.89
CA SER A 280 -15.03 -4.92 7.82
C SER A 280 -14.18 -3.86 8.53
N VAL A 281 -13.62 -2.92 7.77
CA VAL A 281 -12.78 -1.84 8.36
C VAL A 281 -13.62 -0.90 9.23
N LEU A 282 -14.84 -0.58 8.80
CA LEU A 282 -15.76 0.23 9.59
C LEU A 282 -16.11 -0.43 10.92
N LEU A 283 -16.43 -1.74 10.91
CA LEU A 283 -16.69 -2.50 12.14
C LEU A 283 -15.46 -2.59 13.06
N ALA A 284 -14.27 -2.75 12.49
CA ALA A 284 -13.03 -2.82 13.26
C ALA A 284 -12.69 -1.50 13.97
N THR A 285 -13.13 -0.37 13.41
CA THR A 285 -12.89 0.98 13.95
C THR A 285 -14.02 1.48 14.83
N TRP A 286 -15.18 0.82 14.82
CA TRP A 286 -16.31 1.14 15.69
C TRP A 286 -15.95 0.78 17.13
N ARG A 287 -16.08 1.76 18.04
CA ARG A 287 -15.82 1.60 19.48
C ARG A 287 -17.09 1.26 20.21
#